data_6612eec5f1fb6038bfd4bc38f86cbd3b
#
_entry.id   6612eec5f1fb6038bfd4bc38f86cbd3b
#
_cell.length_a   1.000
_cell.length_b   1.000
_cell.length_c   1.000
_cell.angle_alpha   90.00
_cell.angle_beta   90.00
_cell.angle_gamma   90.00
#
_symmetry.space_group_name_H-M   'P 1'
#
loop_
_entity.id
_entity.type
_entity.pdbx_description
1 polymer ?
#
loop_
_entity_poly.entity_id
_entity_poly.type
_entity_poly.pdbx_seq_one_letter_code
_entity_poly.pdbx_strand_id
1 'polypeptide(L)'
;MKLKGRAWKFGDNISTDHIIPGRYYHLRSNLKELAKHVMEDADENFAKKVKKGDFIVAGENFGMGSSREHAALCIKIAGVPAVLAKSFARIFYRNAINIGLLPLTLNTDKIETGDRLEVDLNAGAILIMNKGITLNFKPIPSFMMKIIKEGGLAEYVKKFDDLRI
;
A
#
# COMPACT_ATOMS: atom_id res chain seq x y z
N MET A 1 -13.07 11.46 -0.53
CA MET A 1 -11.93 11.37 0.41
C MET A 1 -10.64 11.64 -0.33
N LYS A 2 -9.82 12.51 0.22
CA LYS A 2 -8.51 12.86 -0.33
C LYS A 2 -7.41 12.46 0.63
N LEU A 3 -6.33 11.88 0.10
CA LEU A 3 -5.14 11.52 0.85
C LEU A 3 -3.97 12.36 0.36
N LYS A 4 -3.16 12.87 1.27
CA LYS A 4 -1.97 13.67 0.95
C LYS A 4 -0.75 13.10 1.64
N GLY A 5 0.35 13.02 0.93
CA GLY A 5 1.61 12.52 1.46
C GLY A 5 2.72 12.58 0.43
N ARG A 6 3.92 12.18 0.84
CA ARG A 6 5.06 12.12 -0.06
C ARG A 6 5.24 10.72 -0.62
N ALA A 7 5.82 10.67 -1.81
CA ALA A 7 6.11 9.42 -2.50
C ALA A 7 7.47 8.84 -2.09
N TRP A 8 7.50 7.53 -1.94
CA TRP A 8 8.71 6.72 -1.86
C TRP A 8 8.72 5.79 -3.05
N LYS A 9 9.61 6.03 -4.00
CA LYS A 9 9.65 5.31 -5.28
C LYS A 9 10.53 4.08 -5.21
N PHE A 10 9.97 2.95 -5.64
CA PHE A 10 10.66 1.66 -5.78
C PHE A 10 10.50 1.16 -7.21
N GLY A 11 11.32 0.19 -7.60
CA GLY A 11 11.29 -0.38 -8.94
C GLY A 11 10.25 -1.48 -9.13
N ASP A 12 10.49 -2.30 -10.16
CA ASP A 12 9.67 -3.47 -10.47
C ASP A 12 9.99 -4.64 -9.55
N ASN A 13 9.06 -5.59 -9.47
CA ASN A 13 9.27 -6.89 -8.81
C ASN A 13 9.67 -6.78 -7.33
N ILE A 14 9.09 -5.83 -6.62
CA ILE A 14 9.23 -5.77 -5.16
C ILE A 14 8.51 -6.97 -4.57
N SER A 15 9.27 -7.92 -4.03
CA SER A 15 8.73 -9.15 -3.46
C SER A 15 8.26 -8.97 -2.02
N THR A 16 7.48 -9.92 -1.53
CA THR A 16 7.12 -9.97 -0.11
C THR A 16 8.36 -10.05 0.80
N ASP A 17 9.46 -10.64 0.30
CA ASP A 17 10.73 -10.68 1.01
C ASP A 17 11.42 -9.31 1.09
N HIS A 18 11.28 -8.47 0.06
CA HIS A 18 11.72 -7.07 0.11
C HIS A 18 10.89 -6.26 1.11
N ILE A 19 9.61 -6.55 1.19
CA ILE A 19 8.69 -5.84 2.08
C ILE A 19 8.97 -6.22 3.53
N ILE A 20 9.01 -7.52 3.82
CA ILE A 20 9.38 -8.06 5.13
C ILE A 20 10.44 -9.16 4.94
N PRO A 21 11.71 -8.85 5.18
CA PRO A 21 12.77 -9.85 5.04
C PRO A 21 12.56 -11.08 5.91
N GLY A 22 12.84 -12.25 5.34
CA GLY A 22 12.63 -13.53 6.03
C GLY A 22 13.37 -13.66 7.36
N ARG A 23 14.52 -12.99 7.50
CA ARG A 23 15.28 -12.98 8.76
C ARG A 23 14.55 -12.38 9.94
N TYR A 24 13.49 -11.58 9.70
CA TYR A 24 12.65 -10.98 10.73
C TYR A 24 11.34 -11.74 10.97
N TYR A 25 11.13 -12.87 10.31
CA TYR A 25 9.88 -13.60 10.39
C TYR A 25 9.54 -14.09 11.80
N HIS A 26 10.56 -14.27 12.65
CA HIS A 26 10.37 -14.59 14.06
C HIS A 26 9.63 -13.49 14.84
N LEU A 27 9.55 -12.27 14.30
CA LEU A 27 8.80 -11.14 14.90
C LEU A 27 7.33 -11.11 14.47
N ARG A 28 6.83 -12.09 13.72
CA ARG A 28 5.47 -12.09 13.18
C ARG A 28 4.35 -12.02 14.22
N SER A 29 4.64 -12.38 15.46
CA SER A 29 3.71 -12.26 16.58
C SER A 29 3.72 -10.85 17.21
N ASN A 30 4.68 -10.01 16.84
CA ASN A 30 4.78 -8.62 17.27
C ASN A 30 4.89 -7.71 16.05
N LEU A 31 3.73 -7.37 15.49
CA LEU A 31 3.66 -6.62 14.23
C LEU A 31 4.28 -5.22 14.32
N LYS A 32 4.22 -4.57 15.46
CA LYS A 32 4.84 -3.25 15.65
C LYS A 32 6.36 -3.32 15.51
N GLU A 33 6.98 -4.35 16.08
CA GLU A 33 8.42 -4.58 15.93
C GLU A 33 8.77 -4.99 14.49
N LEU A 34 7.95 -5.86 13.89
CA LEU A 34 8.16 -6.30 12.52
C LEU A 34 8.08 -5.12 11.54
N ALA A 35 7.13 -4.21 11.72
CA ALA A 35 6.94 -3.05 10.86
C ALA A 35 8.13 -2.08 10.87
N LYS A 36 8.97 -2.10 11.90
CA LYS A 36 10.20 -1.31 11.94
C LYS A 36 11.23 -1.72 10.87
N HIS A 37 11.04 -2.89 10.26
CA HIS A 37 11.91 -3.43 9.21
C HIS A 37 11.27 -3.42 7.83
N VAL A 38 10.10 -2.77 7.69
CA VAL A 38 9.36 -2.74 6.43
C VAL A 38 10.20 -2.09 5.33
N MET A 39 10.26 -2.73 4.17
CA MET A 39 11.00 -2.29 2.99
C MET A 39 12.53 -2.16 3.19
N GLU A 40 13.08 -2.68 4.28
CA GLU A 40 14.50 -2.50 4.65
C GLU A 40 15.46 -3.01 3.57
N ASP A 41 15.14 -4.12 2.91
CA ASP A 41 15.96 -4.67 1.84
C ASP A 41 15.81 -3.94 0.50
N ALA A 42 14.78 -3.12 0.34
CA ALA A 42 14.60 -2.28 -0.83
C ALA A 42 15.17 -0.87 -0.61
N ASP A 43 15.00 -0.32 0.59
CA ASP A 43 15.55 0.98 1.02
C ASP A 43 15.72 0.95 2.54
N GLU A 44 16.95 0.91 3.01
CA GLU A 44 17.27 0.84 4.45
C GLU A 44 16.76 2.03 5.26
N ASN A 45 16.50 3.16 4.60
CA ASN A 45 16.02 4.38 5.26
C ASN A 45 14.49 4.47 5.32
N PHE A 46 13.78 3.66 4.57
CA PHE A 46 12.34 3.81 4.45
C PHE A 46 11.62 3.74 5.80
N ALA A 47 11.80 2.64 6.53
CA ALA A 47 11.11 2.45 7.81
C ALA A 47 11.47 3.49 8.87
N LYS A 48 12.68 4.06 8.77
CA LYS A 48 13.18 5.10 9.69
C LYS A 48 12.60 6.48 9.38
N LYS A 49 12.31 6.77 8.12
CA LYS A 49 11.98 8.13 7.65
C LYS A 49 10.54 8.28 7.14
N VAL A 50 9.84 7.19 6.89
CA VAL A 50 8.44 7.23 6.43
C VAL A 50 7.57 7.94 7.46
N LYS A 51 6.68 8.81 6.98
CA LYS A 51 5.71 9.52 7.82
C LYS A 51 4.31 8.98 7.55
N LYS A 52 3.48 9.05 8.57
CA LYS A 52 2.06 8.71 8.43
C LYS A 52 1.45 9.53 7.28
N GLY A 53 0.82 8.83 6.35
CA GLY A 53 0.24 9.44 5.16
C GLY A 53 1.12 9.33 3.91
N ASP A 54 2.40 9.00 4.02
CA ASP A 54 3.28 8.80 2.88
C ASP A 54 2.83 7.59 2.05
N PHE A 55 3.22 7.59 0.78
CA PHE A 55 2.85 6.54 -0.17
C PHE A 55 4.07 5.72 -0.62
N ILE A 56 3.87 4.41 -0.77
CA ILE A 56 4.78 3.56 -1.54
C ILE A 56 4.35 3.65 -3.00
N VAL A 57 5.32 3.90 -3.89
CA VAL A 57 5.11 3.97 -5.33
C VAL A 57 6.09 2.99 -5.98
N ALA A 58 5.58 2.09 -6.82
CA ALA A 58 6.41 1.04 -7.42
C ALA A 58 6.04 0.80 -8.89
N GLY A 59 6.80 -0.07 -9.54
CA GLY A 59 6.58 -0.48 -10.92
C GLY A 59 5.68 -1.70 -11.02
N GLU A 60 6.09 -2.65 -11.88
CA GLU A 60 5.33 -3.87 -12.14
C GLU A 60 5.45 -4.89 -11.02
N ASN A 61 4.39 -5.67 -10.82
CA ASN A 61 4.39 -6.91 -10.06
C ASN A 61 4.76 -6.72 -8.58
N PHE A 62 4.19 -5.70 -7.94
CA PHE A 62 4.42 -5.42 -6.51
C PHE A 62 3.81 -6.51 -5.63
N GLY A 63 4.58 -6.98 -4.66
CA GLY A 63 4.13 -7.99 -3.70
C GLY A 63 4.24 -9.43 -4.19
N MET A 64 5.03 -9.67 -5.26
CA MET A 64 5.29 -11.02 -5.76
C MET A 64 5.94 -11.92 -4.70
N GLY A 65 5.89 -13.22 -4.92
CA GLY A 65 6.51 -14.21 -4.02
C GLY A 65 5.52 -14.87 -3.08
N SER A 66 5.99 -15.31 -1.92
CA SER A 66 5.17 -16.06 -0.98
C SER A 66 4.03 -15.24 -0.38
N SER A 67 2.92 -15.92 -0.11
CA SER A 67 1.74 -15.30 0.50
C SER A 67 2.01 -14.94 1.96
N ARG A 68 2.38 -13.67 2.21
CA ARG A 68 2.62 -13.15 3.55
C ARG A 68 1.66 -11.99 3.82
N GLU A 69 0.58 -12.25 4.53
CA GLU A 69 -0.36 -11.22 4.97
C GLU A 69 0.34 -10.14 5.79
N HIS A 70 1.37 -10.53 6.55
CA HIS A 70 2.20 -9.64 7.36
C HIS A 70 2.85 -8.52 6.52
N ALA A 71 3.16 -8.77 5.24
CA ALA A 71 3.75 -7.75 4.37
C ALA A 71 2.82 -6.55 4.22
N ALA A 72 1.57 -6.78 3.85
CA ALA A 72 0.59 -5.71 3.73
C ALA A 72 0.28 -5.03 5.08
N LEU A 73 0.17 -5.82 6.15
CA LEU A 73 -0.06 -5.31 7.50
C LEU A 73 1.07 -4.37 7.96
N CYS A 74 2.32 -4.74 7.73
CA CYS A 74 3.46 -3.92 8.14
C CYS A 74 3.53 -2.60 7.38
N ILE A 75 3.16 -2.58 6.10
CA ILE A 75 3.04 -1.34 5.33
C ILE A 75 1.99 -0.42 5.98
N LYS A 76 0.84 -0.96 6.30
CA LYS A 76 -0.23 -0.19 6.95
C LYS A 76 0.18 0.32 8.34
N ILE A 77 0.82 -0.52 9.15
CA ILE A 77 1.30 -0.13 10.49
C ILE A 77 2.36 0.97 10.41
N ALA A 78 3.18 0.97 9.36
CA ALA A 78 4.16 2.03 9.11
C ALA A 78 3.52 3.40 8.79
N GLY A 79 2.20 3.43 8.60
CA GLY A 79 1.45 4.66 8.35
C GLY A 79 1.15 4.93 6.88
N VAL A 80 1.46 3.99 5.99
CA VAL A 80 1.21 4.11 4.54
C VAL A 80 -0.23 3.72 4.24
N PRO A 81 -1.06 4.64 3.74
CA PRO A 81 -2.47 4.35 3.46
C PRO A 81 -2.70 3.67 2.12
N ALA A 82 -1.76 3.80 1.19
CA ALA A 82 -1.92 3.29 -0.16
C ALA A 82 -0.56 2.92 -0.78
N VAL A 83 -0.58 1.88 -1.59
CA VAL A 83 0.52 1.51 -2.48
C VAL A 83 0.07 1.79 -3.91
N LEU A 84 0.88 2.55 -4.65
CA LEU A 84 0.66 2.90 -6.04
C LEU A 84 1.63 2.09 -6.89
N ALA A 85 1.12 1.27 -7.79
CA ALA A 85 1.98 0.43 -8.63
C ALA A 85 1.39 0.24 -10.03
N LYS A 86 2.24 -0.13 -10.99
CA LYS A 86 1.78 -0.45 -12.35
C LYS A 86 0.97 -1.73 -12.38
N SER A 87 1.35 -2.69 -11.54
CA SER A 87 0.61 -3.93 -11.33
C SER A 87 0.96 -4.54 -9.98
N PHE A 88 0.11 -5.43 -9.49
CA PHE A 88 0.26 -6.13 -8.22
C PHE A 88 0.20 -7.64 -8.45
N ALA A 89 0.95 -8.38 -7.62
CA ALA A 89 0.71 -9.80 -7.48
C ALA A 89 -0.69 -10.02 -6.88
N ARG A 90 -1.41 -11.01 -7.41
CA ARG A 90 -2.83 -11.25 -7.06
C ARG A 90 -3.03 -11.43 -5.55
N ILE A 91 -2.18 -12.23 -4.91
CA ILE A 91 -2.32 -12.52 -3.47
C ILE A 91 -2.07 -11.26 -2.64
N PHE A 92 -1.04 -10.48 -2.99
CA PHE A 92 -0.77 -9.21 -2.31
C PHE A 92 -1.94 -8.24 -2.44
N TYR A 93 -2.49 -8.10 -3.64
CA TYR A 93 -3.65 -7.23 -3.90
C TYR A 93 -4.83 -7.61 -2.99
N ARG A 94 -5.15 -8.90 -2.93
CA ARG A 94 -6.22 -9.42 -2.07
C ARG A 94 -5.94 -9.16 -0.59
N ASN A 95 -4.73 -9.43 -0.14
CA ASN A 95 -4.32 -9.19 1.24
C ASN A 95 -4.41 -7.70 1.60
N ALA A 96 -4.01 -6.83 0.70
CA ALA A 96 -4.10 -5.37 0.90
C ALA A 96 -5.56 -4.94 1.13
N ILE A 97 -6.49 -5.36 0.26
CA ILE A 97 -7.92 -5.08 0.41
C ILE A 97 -8.42 -5.59 1.78
N ASN A 98 -8.07 -6.82 2.12
CA ASN A 98 -8.56 -7.46 3.35
C ASN A 98 -8.11 -6.77 4.63
N ILE A 99 -6.99 -6.06 4.60
CA ILE A 99 -6.47 -5.36 5.78
C ILE A 99 -6.68 -3.83 5.71
N GLY A 100 -7.36 -3.35 4.68
CA GLY A 100 -7.68 -1.93 4.54
C GLY A 100 -6.55 -1.06 4.00
N LEU A 101 -5.59 -1.64 3.29
CA LEU A 101 -4.54 -0.94 2.57
C LEU A 101 -4.97 -0.75 1.11
N LEU A 102 -4.95 0.48 0.60
CA LEU A 102 -5.37 0.78 -0.78
C LEU A 102 -4.32 0.36 -1.81
N PRO A 103 -4.62 -0.60 -2.70
CA PRO A 103 -3.75 -0.91 -3.84
C PRO A 103 -4.25 -0.14 -5.07
N LEU A 104 -3.55 0.91 -5.46
CA LEU A 104 -3.93 1.74 -6.62
C LEU A 104 -3.06 1.39 -7.82
N THR A 105 -3.71 1.00 -8.93
CA THR A 105 -3.03 0.60 -10.17
C THR A 105 -3.04 1.73 -11.18
N LEU A 106 -1.85 2.16 -11.60
CA LEU A 106 -1.67 3.23 -12.59
C LEU A 106 -0.26 3.19 -13.16
N ASN A 107 -0.01 3.95 -14.22
CA ASN A 107 1.35 4.20 -14.69
C ASN A 107 2.04 5.16 -13.73
N THR A 108 3.07 4.67 -13.03
CA THR A 108 3.80 5.39 -12.00
C THR A 108 5.08 6.06 -12.50
N ASP A 109 5.37 6.03 -13.81
CA ASP A 109 6.65 6.49 -14.36
C ASP A 109 6.98 7.95 -14.03
N LYS A 110 5.96 8.80 -13.93
CA LYS A 110 6.15 10.24 -13.68
C LYS A 110 6.30 10.61 -12.21
N ILE A 111 6.13 9.65 -11.32
CA ILE A 111 6.27 9.87 -9.87
C ILE A 111 7.69 9.54 -9.44
N GLU A 112 8.30 10.41 -8.66
CA GLU A 112 9.64 10.23 -8.10
C GLU A 112 9.62 10.34 -6.57
N THR A 113 10.63 9.78 -5.91
CA THR A 113 10.77 9.91 -4.47
C THR A 113 10.81 11.38 -4.07
N GLY A 114 10.02 11.73 -3.04
CA GLY A 114 9.91 13.09 -2.55
C GLY A 114 8.79 13.90 -3.19
N ASP A 115 8.20 13.43 -4.28
CA ASP A 115 7.03 14.09 -4.87
C ASP A 115 5.89 14.15 -3.85
N ARG A 116 5.19 15.28 -3.84
CA ARG A 116 4.00 15.46 -3.00
C ARG A 116 2.77 15.08 -3.80
N LEU A 117 2.03 14.11 -3.27
CA LEU A 117 0.87 13.54 -3.94
C LEU A 117 -0.42 13.91 -3.21
N GLU A 118 -1.45 14.19 -3.98
CA GLU A 118 -2.83 14.25 -3.51
C GLU A 118 -3.64 13.19 -4.26
N VAL A 119 -4.15 12.21 -3.53
CA VAL A 119 -4.96 11.11 -4.08
C VAL A 119 -6.42 11.42 -3.81
N ASP A 120 -7.20 11.60 -4.88
CA ASP A 120 -8.64 11.80 -4.81
C ASP A 120 -9.35 10.49 -5.19
N LEU A 121 -9.85 9.79 -4.18
CA LEU A 121 -10.50 8.50 -4.39
C LEU A 121 -11.84 8.61 -5.13
N ASN A 122 -12.54 9.72 -4.97
CA ASN A 122 -13.82 9.93 -5.67
C ASN A 122 -13.61 10.25 -7.16
N ALA A 123 -12.58 11.04 -7.47
CA ALA A 123 -12.24 11.39 -8.84
C ALA A 123 -11.44 10.31 -9.56
N GLY A 124 -10.86 9.35 -8.85
CA GLY A 124 -9.97 8.35 -9.43
C GLY A 124 -8.67 8.94 -9.95
N ALA A 125 -8.17 10.00 -9.31
CA ALA A 125 -7.05 10.80 -9.80
C ALA A 125 -6.00 11.04 -8.72
N ILE A 126 -4.76 11.18 -9.17
CA ILE A 126 -3.62 11.55 -8.34
C ILE A 126 -2.99 12.80 -8.93
N LEU A 127 -2.88 13.85 -8.12
CA LEU A 127 -2.16 15.06 -8.47
C LEU A 127 -0.75 15.00 -7.90
N ILE A 128 0.26 15.11 -8.77
CA ILE A 128 1.64 15.35 -8.34
C ILE A 128 1.77 16.87 -8.14
N MET A 129 1.62 17.32 -6.90
CA MET A 129 1.43 18.73 -6.57
C MET A 129 2.60 19.61 -6.99
N ASN A 130 3.83 19.14 -6.79
CA ASN A 130 5.04 19.89 -7.13
C ASN A 130 5.36 19.89 -8.63
N LYS A 131 4.65 19.09 -9.44
CA LYS A 131 4.83 19.02 -10.91
C LYS A 131 3.60 19.52 -11.67
N GLY A 132 2.44 19.67 -11.02
CA GLY A 132 1.19 20.03 -11.67
C GLY A 132 0.67 18.97 -12.64
N ILE A 133 1.03 17.69 -12.43
CA ILE A 133 0.63 16.57 -13.29
C ILE A 133 -0.47 15.78 -12.61
N THR A 134 -1.55 15.49 -13.33
CA THR A 134 -2.63 14.62 -12.88
C THR A 134 -2.54 13.28 -13.58
N LEU A 135 -2.60 12.21 -12.80
CA LEU A 135 -2.64 10.83 -13.27
C LEU A 135 -3.96 10.19 -12.85
N ASN A 136 -4.45 9.23 -13.63
CA ASN A 136 -5.65 8.49 -13.28
C ASN A 136 -5.28 7.06 -12.88
N PHE A 137 -5.96 6.49 -11.89
CA PHE A 137 -5.80 5.10 -11.49
C PHE A 137 -7.05 4.29 -11.82
N LYS A 138 -6.88 2.97 -11.93
CA LYS A 138 -7.99 2.05 -12.19
C LYS A 138 -8.97 2.07 -11.01
N PRO A 139 -10.28 2.21 -11.26
CA PRO A 139 -11.27 2.16 -10.19
C PRO A 139 -11.20 0.87 -9.39
N ILE A 140 -11.31 0.99 -8.08
CA ILE A 140 -11.49 -0.17 -7.21
C ILE A 140 -12.99 -0.48 -7.14
N PRO A 141 -13.42 -1.74 -7.33
CA PRO A 141 -14.83 -2.10 -7.22
C PRO A 141 -15.46 -1.61 -5.91
N SER A 142 -16.72 -1.17 -5.98
CA SER A 142 -17.38 -0.51 -4.85
C SER A 142 -17.43 -1.37 -3.58
N PHE A 143 -17.61 -2.68 -3.72
CA PHE A 143 -17.64 -3.57 -2.55
C PHE A 143 -16.27 -3.67 -1.87
N MET A 144 -15.19 -3.67 -2.64
CA MET A 144 -13.82 -3.65 -2.09
C MET A 144 -13.54 -2.33 -1.37
N MET A 145 -14.03 -1.21 -1.92
CA MET A 145 -13.92 0.09 -1.25
C MET A 145 -14.67 0.12 0.07
N LYS A 146 -15.80 -0.54 0.18
CA LYS A 146 -16.53 -0.68 1.45
C LYS A 146 -15.67 -1.39 2.50
N ILE A 147 -15.03 -2.50 2.12
CA ILE A 147 -14.14 -3.26 3.01
C ILE A 147 -12.97 -2.37 3.48
N ILE A 148 -12.32 -1.68 2.54
CA ILE A 148 -11.19 -0.80 2.85
C ILE A 148 -11.60 0.34 3.81
N LYS A 149 -12.74 0.97 3.56
CA LYS A 149 -13.25 2.08 4.38
C LYS A 149 -13.54 1.67 5.82
N GLU A 150 -13.93 0.42 6.05
CA GLU A 150 -14.15 -0.09 7.41
C GLU A 150 -12.84 -0.52 8.11
N GLY A 151 -11.71 -0.43 7.43
CA GLY A 151 -10.41 -0.81 7.98
C GLY A 151 -10.00 -2.24 7.67
N GLY A 152 -10.75 -2.94 6.83
CA GLY A 152 -10.48 -4.29 6.37
C GLY A 152 -11.66 -5.23 6.52
N LEU A 153 -11.46 -6.47 6.08
CA LEU A 153 -12.52 -7.49 6.04
C LEU A 153 -13.05 -7.85 7.44
N ALA A 154 -12.15 -8.02 8.41
CA ALA A 154 -12.54 -8.38 9.76
C ALA A 154 -13.44 -7.29 10.39
N GLU A 155 -13.07 -6.02 10.23
CA GLU A 155 -13.86 -4.90 10.75
C GLU A 155 -15.19 -4.75 10.01
N TYR A 156 -15.17 -4.98 8.69
CA TYR A 156 -16.39 -4.98 7.88
C TYR A 156 -17.38 -6.04 8.37
N VAL A 157 -16.91 -7.28 8.57
CA VAL A 157 -17.76 -8.39 9.03
C VAL A 157 -18.31 -8.11 10.42
N LYS A 158 -17.50 -7.60 11.34
CA LYS A 158 -17.95 -7.24 12.70
C LYS A 158 -19.07 -6.20 12.68
N LYS A 159 -18.93 -5.18 11.80
CA LYS A 159 -19.91 -4.08 11.74
C LYS A 159 -21.25 -4.50 11.11
N PHE A 160 -21.21 -5.31 10.07
CA PHE A 160 -22.40 -5.67 9.30
C PHE A 160 -22.93 -7.07 9.61
N ASP A 161 -22.22 -7.84 10.44
CA ASP A 161 -22.52 -9.23 10.79
C ASP A 161 -22.77 -10.12 9.55
N ASP A 162 -22.25 -9.68 8.38
CA ASP A 162 -22.42 -10.37 7.11
C ASP A 162 -21.54 -9.71 6.03
N LEU A 163 -21.18 -10.49 5.02
CA LEU A 163 -20.58 -10.00 3.79
C LEU A 163 -21.69 -9.53 2.83
N ARG A 164 -22.39 -8.49 3.19
CA ARG A 164 -23.40 -7.89 2.30
C ARG A 164 -22.71 -7.12 1.20
N ILE A 165 -22.56 -7.76 0.08
CA ILE A 165 -21.95 -7.25 -1.13
C ILE A 165 -23.02 -6.64 -2.02
#